data_ab98c9047ec67fe45faca49b16a02fc3
#
_entry.id   ab98c9047ec67fe45faca49b16a02fc3
#
_cell.length_a   1.000
_cell.length_b   1.000
_cell.length_c   1.000
_cell.angle_alpha   90.00
_cell.angle_beta   90.00
_cell.angle_gamma   90.00
#
_symmetry.space_group_name_H-M   'P 1'
#
loop_
_entity.id
_entity.type
_entity.pdbx_description
1 polymer ?
#
loop_
_entity_poly.entity_id
_entity_poly.type
_entity_poly.pdbx_seq_one_letter_code
_entity_poly.pdbx_strand_id
1 'polypeptide(L)'
;DLKGIFFLRDKLSDIVEKLDNPFLIGFSNYIWNFEYNKKLAEEVKKAYPECIIVFGGPQISEDSGLFEECPFIDFLMYYEGEVPFRDLLRAYDGKLQLNEVSNIAYRLPDGSINTTEFKASEISDFPSPYESGFFDRIIEENPDIDFIPLIETNRGCPNKCAYCSWG
;
A
#
# COMPACT_ATOMS: atom_id res chain seq x y z
N ASP A 1 -3.77 14.27 4.77
CA ASP A 1 -2.37 14.54 5.15
C ASP A 1 -1.68 13.25 5.60
N LEU A 2 -0.47 12.98 5.10
CA LEU A 2 0.37 11.90 5.57
C LEU A 2 0.83 12.21 7.00
N LYS A 3 0.57 11.28 7.94
CA LYS A 3 0.89 11.46 9.37
C LYS A 3 2.23 10.85 9.76
N GLY A 4 2.65 9.78 9.08
CA GLY A 4 3.92 9.12 9.36
C GLY A 4 4.23 8.01 8.37
N ILE A 5 5.50 7.60 8.36
CA ILE A 5 6.02 6.47 7.61
C ILE A 5 6.79 5.59 8.58
N PHE A 6 6.42 4.32 8.68
CA PHE A 6 7.12 3.33 9.48
C PHE A 6 7.90 2.40 8.54
N PHE A 7 9.22 2.45 8.58
CA PHE A 7 10.11 1.67 7.72
C PHE A 7 11.01 0.70 8.49
N LEU A 8 11.03 0.81 9.81
CA LEU A 8 11.74 -0.11 10.68
C LEU A 8 10.79 -1.19 11.22
N ARG A 9 11.33 -2.37 11.51
CA ARG A 9 10.60 -3.46 12.17
C ARG A 9 10.68 -3.33 13.68
N ASP A 10 10.02 -2.30 14.21
CA ASP A 10 9.85 -2.13 15.65
C ASP A 10 8.91 -3.21 16.23
N LYS A 11 8.81 -3.27 17.55
CA LYS A 11 7.77 -4.10 18.18
C LYS A 11 6.40 -3.60 17.75
N LEU A 12 5.47 -4.52 17.52
CA LEU A 12 4.11 -4.17 17.06
C LEU A 12 3.41 -3.22 18.02
N SER A 13 3.55 -3.46 19.35
CA SER A 13 3.00 -2.59 20.38
C SER A 13 3.48 -1.15 20.25
N ASP A 14 4.80 -0.99 20.01
CA ASP A 14 5.43 0.34 19.98
C ASP A 14 4.97 1.14 18.74
N ILE A 15 4.67 0.45 17.64
CA ILE A 15 4.08 1.09 16.45
C ILE A 15 2.63 1.47 16.73
N VAL A 16 1.83 0.56 17.27
CA VAL A 16 0.41 0.81 17.56
C VAL A 16 0.24 1.97 18.54
N GLU A 17 1.10 2.07 19.57
CA GLU A 17 1.10 3.17 20.54
C GLU A 17 1.45 4.54 19.92
N LYS A 18 2.24 4.56 18.84
CA LYS A 18 2.59 5.79 18.10
C LYS A 18 1.47 6.29 17.18
N LEU A 19 0.45 5.47 16.92
CA LEU A 19 -0.67 5.85 16.06
C LEU A 19 -1.66 6.72 16.84
N ASP A 20 -2.15 7.76 16.19
CA ASP A 20 -3.17 8.66 16.73
C ASP A 20 -4.41 8.63 15.83
N ASN A 21 -5.35 7.75 16.18
CA ASN A 21 -6.61 7.55 15.47
C ASN A 21 -6.47 7.55 13.92
N PRO A 22 -5.74 6.61 13.36
CA PRO A 22 -5.44 6.62 11.92
C PRO A 22 -6.72 6.35 11.11
N PHE A 23 -6.95 7.17 10.09
CA PHE A 23 -8.04 6.98 9.14
C PHE A 23 -7.75 5.78 8.21
N LEU A 24 -6.52 5.71 7.69
CA LEU A 24 -6.09 4.68 6.75
C LEU A 24 -4.61 4.37 6.95
N ILE A 25 -4.25 3.10 6.87
CA ILE A 25 -2.85 2.64 6.85
C ILE A 25 -2.63 1.77 5.62
N GLY A 26 -1.65 2.19 4.80
CA GLY A 26 -1.16 1.43 3.65
C GLY A 26 0.07 0.61 4.00
N PHE A 27 0.07 -0.66 3.62
CA PHE A 27 1.18 -1.59 3.82
C PHE A 27 1.81 -1.94 2.46
N SER A 28 3.10 -1.63 2.30
CA SER A 28 3.88 -2.08 1.14
C SER A 28 4.47 -3.46 1.44
N ASN A 29 3.99 -4.48 0.73
CA ASN A 29 4.26 -5.89 1.03
C ASN A 29 5.25 -6.49 0.06
N TYR A 30 6.35 -6.97 0.61
CA TYR A 30 7.40 -7.75 -0.01
C TYR A 30 7.56 -9.08 0.72
N ILE A 31 8.19 -10.06 0.10
CA ILE A 31 8.41 -11.39 0.69
C ILE A 31 9.03 -11.34 2.09
N TRP A 32 9.89 -10.36 2.36
CA TRP A 32 10.61 -10.24 3.64
C TRP A 32 9.85 -9.54 4.75
N ASN A 33 8.78 -8.79 4.47
CA ASN A 33 8.00 -8.07 5.50
C ASN A 33 6.53 -8.49 5.57
N PHE A 34 6.07 -9.37 4.71
CA PHE A 34 4.66 -9.72 4.56
C PHE A 34 4.05 -10.27 5.86
N GLU A 35 4.71 -11.25 6.50
CA GLU A 35 4.23 -11.83 7.74
C GLU A 35 4.22 -10.83 8.91
N TYR A 36 5.20 -9.93 8.95
CA TYR A 36 5.23 -8.85 9.91
C TYR A 36 4.07 -7.87 9.68
N ASN A 37 3.83 -7.47 8.44
CA ASN A 37 2.76 -6.55 8.06
C ASN A 37 1.37 -7.13 8.35
N LYS A 38 1.15 -8.44 8.12
CA LYS A 38 -0.11 -9.11 8.50
C LYS A 38 -0.38 -8.97 10.00
N LYS A 39 0.60 -9.30 10.83
CA LYS A 39 0.47 -9.19 12.29
C LYS A 39 0.26 -7.75 12.75
N LEU A 40 1.00 -6.80 12.18
CA LEU A 40 0.84 -5.39 12.52
C LEU A 40 -0.55 -4.88 12.13
N ALA A 41 -1.04 -5.21 10.95
CA ALA A 41 -2.36 -4.82 10.48
C ALA A 41 -3.48 -5.39 11.35
N GLU A 42 -3.35 -6.64 11.80
CA GLU A 42 -4.28 -7.27 12.74
C GLU A 42 -4.32 -6.51 14.08
N GLU A 43 -3.16 -6.18 14.66
CA GLU A 43 -3.08 -5.41 15.91
C GLU A 43 -3.62 -3.97 15.74
N VAL A 44 -3.34 -3.33 14.61
CA VAL A 44 -3.93 -2.03 14.27
C VAL A 44 -5.45 -2.12 14.20
N LYS A 45 -6.00 -3.13 13.52
CA LYS A 45 -7.45 -3.29 13.38
C LYS A 45 -8.14 -3.58 14.72
N LYS A 46 -7.45 -4.29 15.64
CA LYS A 46 -7.93 -4.51 17.02
C LYS A 46 -7.99 -3.19 17.83
N ALA A 47 -6.93 -2.37 17.70
CA ALA A 47 -6.85 -1.10 18.42
C ALA A 47 -7.73 -0.01 17.80
N TYR A 48 -7.85 -0.01 16.47
CA TYR A 48 -8.58 1.00 15.68
C TYR A 48 -9.50 0.30 14.66
N PRO A 49 -10.68 -0.20 15.07
CA PRO A 49 -11.58 -0.98 14.22
C PRO A 49 -12.02 -0.24 12.94
N GLU A 50 -12.14 1.08 12.99
CA GLU A 50 -12.55 1.93 11.86
C GLU A 50 -11.38 2.28 10.92
N CYS A 51 -10.15 1.96 11.29
CA CYS A 51 -8.99 2.21 10.42
C CYS A 51 -9.06 1.36 9.16
N ILE A 52 -8.93 1.99 8.01
CA ILE A 52 -8.91 1.33 6.71
C ILE A 52 -7.53 0.71 6.49
N ILE A 53 -7.49 -0.59 6.24
CA ILE A 53 -6.26 -1.35 6.00
C ILE A 53 -6.13 -1.64 4.50
N VAL A 54 -5.09 -1.09 3.89
CA VAL A 54 -4.76 -1.29 2.47
C VAL A 54 -3.46 -2.08 2.34
N PHE A 55 -3.50 -3.21 1.66
CA PHE A 55 -2.32 -4.00 1.31
C PHE A 55 -1.98 -3.82 -0.16
N GLY A 56 -0.76 -3.40 -0.46
CA GLY A 56 -0.19 -3.29 -1.80
C GLY A 56 1.24 -3.81 -1.85
N GLY A 57 1.89 -3.65 -2.99
CA GLY A 57 3.26 -4.08 -3.21
C GLY A 57 3.38 -5.47 -3.88
N PRO A 58 4.60 -5.89 -4.26
CA PRO A 58 4.84 -7.06 -5.12
C PRO A 58 4.36 -8.41 -4.58
N GLN A 59 4.10 -8.51 -3.27
CA GLN A 59 3.58 -9.74 -2.64
C GLN A 59 2.06 -9.88 -2.81
N ILE A 60 1.36 -8.84 -3.24
CA ILE A 60 -0.09 -8.85 -3.39
C ILE A 60 -0.44 -9.24 -4.83
N SER A 61 -1.19 -10.32 -4.97
CA SER A 61 -1.70 -10.82 -6.25
C SER A 61 -3.23 -10.59 -6.36
N GLU A 62 -3.75 -10.74 -7.56
CA GLU A 62 -5.20 -10.66 -7.82
C GLU A 62 -6.00 -11.78 -7.14
N ASP A 63 -5.33 -12.77 -6.55
CA ASP A 63 -5.98 -13.82 -5.78
C ASP A 63 -6.58 -13.23 -4.50
N SER A 64 -7.90 -13.27 -4.43
CA SER A 64 -8.67 -12.76 -3.29
C SER A 64 -8.63 -13.66 -2.04
N GLY A 65 -7.93 -14.80 -2.08
CA GLY A 65 -7.80 -15.73 -0.93
C GLY A 65 -7.23 -15.08 0.31
N LEU A 66 -6.45 -14.01 0.14
CA LEU A 66 -5.92 -13.23 1.26
C LEU A 66 -7.02 -12.58 2.13
N PHE A 67 -8.17 -12.27 1.58
CA PHE A 67 -9.30 -11.75 2.36
C PHE A 67 -9.88 -12.80 3.32
N GLU A 68 -9.82 -14.09 2.97
CA GLU A 68 -10.26 -15.18 3.86
C GLU A 68 -9.26 -15.40 4.99
N GLU A 69 -7.97 -15.38 4.67
CA GLU A 69 -6.88 -15.52 5.66
C GLU A 69 -6.80 -14.31 6.59
N CYS A 70 -7.01 -13.10 6.05
CA CYS A 70 -6.82 -11.82 6.74
C CYS A 70 -8.09 -10.95 6.67
N PRO A 71 -9.15 -11.28 7.44
CA PRO A 71 -10.43 -10.58 7.37
C PRO A 71 -10.36 -9.10 7.81
N PHE A 72 -9.26 -8.69 8.41
CA PHE A 72 -8.98 -7.31 8.81
C PHE A 72 -8.50 -6.41 7.65
N ILE A 73 -8.21 -6.96 6.48
CA ILE A 73 -7.85 -6.19 5.28
C ILE A 73 -9.12 -5.66 4.62
N ASP A 74 -9.14 -4.36 4.32
CA ASP A 74 -10.26 -3.71 3.64
C ASP A 74 -10.03 -3.66 2.13
N PHE A 75 -8.77 -3.39 1.70
CA PHE A 75 -8.40 -3.29 0.28
C PHE A 75 -7.11 -4.03 -0.03
N LEU A 76 -7.13 -4.75 -1.14
CA LEU A 76 -5.91 -5.19 -1.84
C LEU A 76 -5.69 -4.27 -3.04
N MET A 77 -4.45 -3.86 -3.24
CA MET A 77 -4.04 -2.98 -4.33
C MET A 77 -2.95 -3.68 -5.15
N TYR A 78 -3.21 -3.85 -6.43
CA TYR A 78 -2.37 -4.64 -7.32
C TYR A 78 -1.50 -3.76 -8.19
N TYR A 79 -0.37 -4.29 -8.62
CA TYR A 79 0.56 -3.64 -9.53
C TYR A 79 1.05 -2.30 -8.99
N GLU A 80 0.92 -1.25 -9.79
CA GLU A 80 1.34 0.11 -9.44
C GLU A 80 0.31 0.75 -8.51
N GLY A 81 0.78 1.24 -7.37
CA GLY A 81 -0.09 1.72 -6.29
C GLY A 81 -0.42 3.21 -6.35
N GLU A 82 0.33 4.02 -7.07
CA GLU A 82 0.26 5.49 -6.98
C GLU A 82 -1.10 6.05 -7.40
N VAL A 83 -1.55 5.68 -8.60
CA VAL A 83 -2.85 6.12 -9.12
C VAL A 83 -4.01 5.49 -8.35
N PRO A 84 -4.05 4.16 -8.16
CA PRO A 84 -5.10 3.54 -7.36
C PRO A 84 -5.20 4.09 -5.93
N PHE A 85 -4.08 4.33 -5.26
CA PHE A 85 -4.09 4.87 -3.91
C PHE A 85 -4.62 6.32 -3.87
N ARG A 86 -4.18 7.18 -4.80
CA ARG A 86 -4.73 8.52 -4.96
C ARG A 86 -6.24 8.47 -5.20
N ASP A 87 -6.69 7.60 -6.08
CA ASP A 87 -8.11 7.53 -6.47
C ASP A 87 -8.96 6.87 -5.38
N LEU A 88 -8.40 5.95 -4.59
CA LEU A 88 -9.05 5.45 -3.37
C LEU A 88 -9.30 6.59 -2.36
N LEU A 89 -8.30 7.45 -2.12
CA LEU A 89 -8.49 8.62 -1.24
C LEU A 89 -9.55 9.59 -1.80
N ARG A 90 -9.59 9.77 -3.13
CA ARG A 90 -10.62 10.59 -3.80
C ARG A 90 -12.03 9.98 -3.67
N ALA A 91 -12.12 8.64 -3.66
CA ALA A 91 -13.40 7.97 -3.44
C ALA A 91 -13.92 8.23 -2.02
N TYR A 92 -13.05 8.19 -1.02
CA TYR A 92 -13.41 8.57 0.36
C TYR A 92 -13.74 10.06 0.52
N ASP A 93 -13.18 10.94 -0.31
CA ASP A 93 -13.55 12.36 -0.39
C ASP A 93 -14.87 12.59 -1.16
N GLY A 94 -15.54 11.55 -1.65
CA GLY A 94 -16.78 11.66 -2.44
C GLY A 94 -16.58 12.21 -3.86
N LYS A 95 -15.34 12.23 -4.37
CA LYS A 95 -14.99 12.75 -5.71
C LYS A 95 -14.99 11.67 -6.80
N LEU A 96 -15.07 10.40 -6.41
CA LEU A 96 -15.03 9.22 -7.27
C LEU A 96 -15.89 8.13 -6.65
N GLN A 97 -16.44 7.24 -7.47
CA GLN A 97 -17.07 6.03 -6.95
C GLN A 97 -16.00 4.94 -6.74
N LEU A 98 -16.17 4.08 -5.74
CA LEU A 98 -15.18 3.06 -5.40
C LEU A 98 -14.93 2.05 -6.54
N ASN A 99 -15.95 1.74 -7.33
CA ASN A 99 -15.84 0.87 -8.49
C ASN A 99 -15.12 1.51 -9.70
N GLU A 100 -14.83 2.82 -9.64
CA GLU A 100 -14.05 3.55 -10.66
C GLU A 100 -12.54 3.55 -10.34
N VAL A 101 -12.18 3.16 -9.10
CA VAL A 101 -10.77 3.00 -8.70
C VAL A 101 -10.22 1.74 -9.35
N SER A 102 -9.17 1.84 -10.16
CA SER A 102 -8.54 0.70 -10.84
C SER A 102 -7.60 -0.09 -9.92
N ASN A 103 -7.29 -1.32 -10.32
CA ASN A 103 -6.26 -2.17 -9.70
C ASN A 103 -6.49 -2.44 -8.20
N ILE A 104 -7.74 -2.51 -7.74
CA ILE A 104 -8.07 -2.84 -6.35
C ILE A 104 -9.05 -4.02 -6.26
N ALA A 105 -8.99 -4.73 -5.15
CA ALA A 105 -10.10 -5.57 -4.70
C ALA A 105 -10.55 -5.15 -3.30
N TYR A 106 -11.84 -5.32 -3.03
CA TYR A 106 -12.46 -5.00 -1.75
C TYR A 106 -13.72 -5.81 -1.52
N ARG A 107 -14.15 -5.88 -0.26
CA ARG A 107 -15.32 -6.64 0.15
C ARG A 107 -16.58 -5.81 -0.03
N LEU A 108 -17.59 -6.38 -0.68
CA LEU A 108 -18.93 -5.79 -0.80
C LEU A 108 -19.77 -6.07 0.48
N PRO A 109 -20.88 -5.32 0.69
CA PRO A 109 -21.75 -5.51 1.86
C PRO A 109 -22.36 -6.91 1.98
N ASP A 110 -22.50 -7.64 0.88
CA ASP A 110 -22.97 -9.03 0.84
C ASP A 110 -21.88 -10.07 1.15
N GLY A 111 -20.63 -9.61 1.40
CA GLY A 111 -19.47 -10.43 1.68
C GLY A 111 -18.72 -10.93 0.44
N SER A 112 -19.23 -10.71 -0.76
CA SER A 112 -18.51 -11.01 -1.99
C SER A 112 -17.34 -10.06 -2.22
N ILE A 113 -16.36 -10.48 -3.03
CA ILE A 113 -15.20 -9.66 -3.37
C ILE A 113 -15.44 -9.03 -4.75
N ASN A 114 -15.32 -7.71 -4.83
CA ASN A 114 -15.26 -6.99 -6.08
C ASN A 114 -13.79 -6.70 -6.43
N THR A 115 -13.39 -7.05 -7.67
CA THR A 115 -12.08 -6.72 -8.25
C THR A 115 -12.30 -5.79 -9.42
N THR A 116 -11.60 -4.66 -9.43
CA THR A 116 -11.71 -3.66 -10.49
C THR A 116 -10.73 -3.94 -11.62
N GLU A 117 -10.97 -3.34 -12.79
CA GLU A 117 -10.14 -3.56 -13.97
C GLU A 117 -8.71 -3.05 -13.80
N PHE A 118 -7.77 -3.76 -14.44
CA PHE A 118 -6.38 -3.32 -14.53
C PHE A 118 -6.26 -2.08 -15.42
N LYS A 119 -5.52 -1.08 -14.93
CA LYS A 119 -5.06 0.08 -15.71
C LYS A 119 -3.59 0.31 -15.42
N ALA A 120 -2.77 0.34 -16.46
CA ALA A 120 -1.37 0.74 -16.34
C ALA A 120 -1.28 2.24 -16.08
N SER A 121 -0.29 2.65 -15.29
CA SER A 121 0.04 4.07 -15.04
C SER A 121 1.23 4.49 -15.91
N GLU A 122 1.29 5.78 -16.28
CA GLU A 122 2.46 6.33 -16.96
C GLU A 122 3.41 6.97 -15.94
N ILE A 123 4.69 6.54 -15.95
CA ILE A 123 5.72 7.02 -15.01
C ILE A 123 5.91 8.55 -15.11
N SER A 124 5.72 9.12 -16.30
CA SER A 124 5.86 10.55 -16.55
C SER A 124 4.93 11.43 -15.69
N ASP A 125 3.85 10.85 -15.14
CA ASP A 125 2.85 11.57 -14.37
C ASP A 125 3.20 11.69 -12.87
N PHE A 126 4.31 11.08 -12.44
CA PHE A 126 4.68 11.06 -11.03
C PHE A 126 5.83 12.02 -10.72
N PRO A 127 5.66 12.93 -9.73
CA PRO A 127 6.76 13.76 -9.27
C PRO A 127 7.80 12.89 -8.56
N SER A 128 9.07 13.23 -8.71
CA SER A 128 10.14 12.58 -7.96
C SER A 128 10.00 12.86 -6.46
N PRO A 129 9.91 11.84 -5.61
CA PRO A 129 9.85 12.04 -4.17
C PRO A 129 11.16 12.61 -3.59
N TYR A 130 12.28 12.44 -4.31
CA TYR A 130 13.58 13.00 -3.92
C TYR A 130 13.68 14.49 -4.24
N GLU A 131 13.20 14.92 -5.42
CA GLU A 131 13.21 16.34 -5.81
C GLU A 131 12.16 17.15 -5.05
N SER A 132 11.07 16.53 -4.61
CA SER A 132 10.01 17.21 -3.85
C SER A 132 10.33 17.42 -2.38
N GLY A 133 11.48 16.91 -1.86
CA GLY A 133 11.84 16.96 -0.45
C GLY A 133 10.98 16.04 0.43
N PHE A 134 10.26 15.08 -0.17
CA PHE A 134 9.35 14.18 0.56
C PHE A 134 10.06 13.37 1.66
N PHE A 135 11.32 13.01 1.42
CA PHE A 135 12.11 12.22 2.37
C PHE A 135 12.98 13.06 3.32
N ASP A 136 13.06 14.39 3.15
CA ASP A 136 13.97 15.24 3.92
C ASP A 136 13.76 15.07 5.43
N ARG A 137 12.49 15.14 5.87
CA ARG A 137 12.14 14.96 7.28
C ARG A 137 12.55 13.58 7.83
N ILE A 138 12.35 12.51 7.05
CA ILE A 138 12.71 11.15 7.47
C ILE A 138 14.23 11.03 7.64
N ILE A 139 14.99 11.62 6.74
CA ILE A 139 16.47 11.65 6.79
C ILE A 139 16.93 12.45 7.99
N GLU A 140 16.38 13.63 8.22
CA GLU A 140 16.72 14.52 9.34
C GLU A 140 16.41 13.88 10.72
N GLU A 141 15.27 13.19 10.83
CA GLU A 141 14.85 12.52 12.07
C GLU A 141 15.65 11.23 12.37
N ASN A 142 16.43 10.71 11.41
CA ASN A 142 17.18 9.46 11.53
C ASN A 142 18.65 9.62 11.09
N PRO A 143 19.45 10.48 11.76
CA PRO A 143 20.81 10.81 11.32
C PRO A 143 21.80 9.64 11.39
N ASP A 144 21.48 8.59 12.14
CA ASP A 144 22.31 7.39 12.30
C ASP A 144 22.01 6.31 11.24
N ILE A 145 21.08 6.58 10.30
CA ILE A 145 20.71 5.64 9.25
C ILE A 145 21.27 6.11 7.90
N ASP A 146 22.05 5.26 7.26
CA ASP A 146 22.50 5.48 5.88
C ASP A 146 21.36 5.15 4.90
N PHE A 147 20.74 6.17 4.33
CA PHE A 147 19.69 6.02 3.31
C PHE A 147 20.29 5.87 1.92
N ILE A 148 19.90 4.82 1.22
CA ILE A 148 20.28 4.60 -0.18
C ILE A 148 19.05 4.86 -1.06
N PRO A 149 19.11 5.82 -2.02
CA PRO A 149 18.00 6.08 -2.92
C PRO A 149 17.79 4.90 -3.87
N LEU A 150 16.55 4.45 -4.00
CA LEU A 150 16.13 3.50 -5.02
C LEU A 150 15.41 4.27 -6.13
N ILE A 151 15.94 4.20 -7.34
CA ILE A 151 15.41 4.91 -8.50
C ILE A 151 14.98 3.89 -9.55
N GLU A 152 13.71 3.95 -9.95
CA GLU A 152 13.17 3.23 -11.09
C GLU A 152 13.24 4.13 -12.33
N THR A 153 13.89 3.66 -13.38
CA THR A 153 13.97 4.39 -14.66
C THR A 153 12.93 3.93 -15.66
N ASN A 154 12.32 2.79 -15.42
CA ASN A 154 11.22 2.23 -16.23
C ASN A 154 10.39 1.26 -15.38
N ARG A 155 9.15 1.03 -15.78
CA ARG A 155 8.26 0.01 -15.23
C ARG A 155 7.91 -1.02 -16.30
N GLY A 156 7.92 -2.29 -15.88
CA GLY A 156 7.75 -3.43 -16.79
C GLY A 156 8.98 -3.67 -17.67
N CYS A 157 8.88 -4.70 -18.49
CA CYS A 157 9.92 -5.15 -19.42
C CYS A 157 9.30 -5.46 -20.78
N PRO A 158 9.91 -5.02 -21.89
CA PRO A 158 9.42 -5.35 -23.25
C PRO A 158 9.55 -6.84 -23.59
N ASN A 159 10.36 -7.60 -22.82
CA ASN A 159 10.58 -9.02 -23.03
C ASN A 159 9.62 -9.84 -22.16
N LYS A 160 8.79 -10.67 -22.80
CA LYS A 160 7.85 -11.57 -22.11
C LYS A 160 8.50 -12.94 -21.88
N CYS A 161 9.54 -13.02 -21.05
CA CYS A 161 10.22 -14.28 -20.73
C CYS A 161 9.31 -15.18 -19.88
N ALA A 162 9.16 -16.46 -20.28
CA ALA A 162 8.23 -17.39 -19.63
C ALA A 162 8.51 -17.68 -18.14
N TYR A 163 9.70 -17.35 -17.65
CA TYR A 163 10.12 -17.54 -16.25
C TYR A 163 10.18 -16.23 -15.43
N CYS A 164 9.80 -15.11 -16.01
CA CYS A 164 9.94 -13.80 -15.40
C CYS A 164 8.58 -13.16 -15.15
N SER A 165 8.36 -12.69 -13.94
CA SER A 165 7.14 -11.98 -13.54
C SER A 165 7.21 -10.46 -13.76
N TRP A 166 8.28 -9.97 -14.38
CA TRP A 166 8.51 -8.53 -14.57
C TRP A 166 7.83 -7.94 -15.82
N GLY A 167 7.22 -8.74 -16.67
CA GLY A 167 6.65 -8.30 -17.94
C GLY A 167 5.14 -8.35 -18.01
#